data_584eda79452dafda3b28d6ddb2d847c8
#
_entry.id   584eda79452dafda3b28d6ddb2d847c8
#
_cell.length_a   1.000
_cell.length_b   1.000
_cell.length_c   1.000
_cell.angle_alpha   90.00
_cell.angle_beta   90.00
_cell.angle_gamma   90.00
#
_symmetry.space_group_name_H-M   'P 1'
#
loop_
_entity.id
_entity.type
_entity.pdbx_description
1 polymer ?
#
loop_
_entity_poly.entity_id
_entity_poly.type
_entity_poly.pdbx_seq_one_letter_code
_entity_poly.pdbx_strand_id
1 'polypeptide(L)'
;MIEVRGLKKTFDGFAALDGADLSVPRGAVYGLVGPNGAGKTTLLRHLTGVYHQDSGSVTFDGQPVWENAGVKARIASIPDDWFYFMQAGLRDMMRFYRGLYPKFDQERFEKLREVFALDEKRPLRRMSKGQQKQAAFWLALCTMPDYLILDEPVDGLDPVMRRQVWSLILQDVAERGTTVLVSSHNLRELEDVCDHVGVMSRGKL
;
A
#
# COMPACT_ATOMS: atom_id res chain seq x y z
N MET A 1 11.51 -9.15 -3.61
CA MET A 1 12.33 -8.35 -2.68
C MET A 1 12.24 -6.88 -3.08
N ILE A 2 11.99 -5.98 -2.13
CA ILE A 2 12.04 -4.53 -2.36
C ILE A 2 13.40 -4.04 -1.87
N GLU A 3 14.08 -3.24 -2.67
CA GLU A 3 15.36 -2.62 -2.27
C GLU A 3 15.33 -1.12 -2.58
N VAL A 4 15.74 -0.34 -1.58
CA VAL A 4 15.99 1.10 -1.68
C VAL A 4 17.42 1.34 -1.23
N ARG A 5 18.21 2.08 -2.03
CA ARG A 5 19.60 2.35 -1.72
C ARG A 5 19.93 3.82 -1.89
N GLY A 6 20.39 4.44 -0.81
CA GLY A 6 20.85 5.83 -0.78
C GLY A 6 19.82 6.84 -1.30
N LEU A 7 18.52 6.59 -1.07
CA LEU A 7 17.43 7.35 -1.65
C LEU A 7 17.40 8.78 -1.10
N LYS A 8 17.50 9.77 -1.99
CA LYS A 8 17.37 11.19 -1.65
C LYS A 8 16.23 11.85 -2.41
N LYS A 9 15.50 12.71 -1.71
CA LYS A 9 14.47 13.56 -2.29
C LYS A 9 14.33 14.88 -1.56
N THR A 10 14.40 15.96 -2.33
CA THR A 10 14.27 17.32 -1.82
C THR A 10 13.07 17.99 -2.47
N PHE A 11 12.30 18.74 -1.68
CA PHE A 11 11.21 19.60 -2.13
C PHE A 11 11.47 21.02 -1.63
N ASP A 12 11.56 21.99 -2.52
CA ASP A 12 11.76 23.40 -2.18
C ASP A 12 12.87 23.66 -1.15
N GLY A 13 13.99 22.93 -1.29
CA GLY A 13 15.13 23.02 -0.37
C GLY A 13 15.01 22.19 0.91
N PHE A 14 13.87 21.56 1.17
CA PHE A 14 13.68 20.65 2.30
C PHE A 14 13.98 19.20 1.89
N ALA A 15 14.96 18.57 2.55
CA ALA A 15 15.29 17.16 2.34
C ALA A 15 14.24 16.27 3.01
N ALA A 16 13.31 15.76 2.23
CA ALA A 16 12.28 14.82 2.72
C ALA A 16 12.83 13.40 2.89
N LEU A 17 13.83 13.02 2.07
CA LEU A 17 14.62 11.79 2.19
C LEU A 17 16.09 12.17 2.05
N ASP A 18 16.94 11.68 2.96
CA ASP A 18 18.39 12.00 3.01
C ASP A 18 19.24 10.73 3.14
N GLY A 19 19.27 9.95 2.06
CA GLY A 19 20.04 8.72 1.98
C GLY A 19 19.36 7.56 2.70
N ALA A 20 18.05 7.38 2.47
CA ALA A 20 17.31 6.26 3.05
C ALA A 20 17.69 4.93 2.37
N ASP A 21 17.93 3.91 3.18
CA ASP A 21 18.18 2.53 2.76
C ASP A 21 17.10 1.61 3.33
N LEU A 22 16.54 0.72 2.51
CA LEU A 22 15.51 -0.23 2.91
C LEU A 22 15.67 -1.54 2.15
N SER A 23 15.53 -2.66 2.85
CA SER A 23 15.46 -3.99 2.24
C SER A 23 14.29 -4.76 2.86
N VAL A 24 13.32 -5.13 2.01
CA VAL A 24 12.15 -5.93 2.41
C VAL A 24 12.24 -7.30 1.75
N PRO A 25 12.39 -8.38 2.54
CA PRO A 25 12.41 -9.74 2.01
C PRO A 25 11.09 -10.10 1.30
N ARG A 26 11.15 -11.02 0.35
CA ARG A 26 9.93 -11.56 -0.27
C ARG A 26 9.09 -12.31 0.75
N GLY A 27 7.77 -12.16 0.66
CA GLY A 27 6.82 -12.85 1.52
C GLY A 27 6.85 -12.40 2.98
N ALA A 28 7.48 -11.26 3.28
CA ALA A 28 7.51 -10.69 4.62
C ALA A 28 6.53 -9.52 4.75
N VAL A 29 6.08 -9.28 5.96
CA VAL A 29 5.38 -8.06 6.38
C VAL A 29 6.38 -7.14 7.06
N TYR A 30 6.65 -5.99 6.46
CA TYR A 30 7.60 -5.00 6.96
C TYR A 30 6.87 -3.74 7.43
N GLY A 31 7.04 -3.39 8.70
CA GLY A 31 6.52 -2.17 9.31
C GLY A 31 7.49 -1.00 9.17
N LEU A 32 7.04 0.12 8.63
CA LEU A 32 7.78 1.38 8.57
C LEU A 32 7.19 2.34 9.60
N VAL A 33 7.87 2.51 10.72
CA VAL A 33 7.39 3.32 11.84
C VAL A 33 8.12 4.66 11.91
N GLY A 34 7.40 5.70 12.27
CA GLY A 34 8.01 7.02 12.51
C GLY A 34 6.98 8.12 12.71
N PRO A 35 7.36 9.25 13.30
CA PRO A 35 6.45 10.37 13.52
C PRO A 35 5.95 10.96 12.19
N ASN A 36 4.90 11.78 12.28
CA ASN A 36 4.44 12.55 11.14
C ASN A 36 5.56 13.47 10.65
N GLY A 37 5.73 13.56 9.32
CA GLY A 37 6.83 14.30 8.71
C GLY A 37 8.18 13.57 8.68
N ALA A 38 8.28 12.31 9.16
CA ALA A 38 9.53 11.54 9.09
C ALA A 38 9.98 11.18 7.66
N GLY A 39 9.09 11.25 6.66
CA GLY A 39 9.37 10.90 5.27
C GLY A 39 8.69 9.61 4.79
N LYS A 40 7.89 8.92 5.65
CA LYS A 40 7.24 7.63 5.32
C LYS A 40 6.45 7.68 4.01
N THR A 41 5.46 8.57 3.91
CA THR A 41 4.65 8.74 2.69
C THR A 41 5.49 9.08 1.47
N THR A 42 6.55 9.90 1.65
CA THR A 42 7.48 10.24 0.56
C THR A 42 8.21 8.98 0.07
N LEU A 43 8.70 8.14 0.98
CA LEU A 43 9.32 6.85 0.62
C LEU A 43 8.32 5.95 -0.11
N LEU A 44 7.09 5.77 0.41
CA LEU A 44 6.07 4.94 -0.23
C LEU A 44 5.71 5.43 -1.64
N ARG A 45 5.68 6.75 -1.87
CA ARG A 45 5.43 7.33 -3.20
C ARG A 45 6.56 7.06 -4.21
N HIS A 46 7.80 6.88 -3.75
CA HIS A 46 8.89 6.39 -4.61
C HIS A 46 8.73 4.90 -4.91
N LEU A 47 8.35 4.08 -3.92
CA LEU A 47 8.08 2.65 -4.11
C LEU A 47 6.94 2.38 -5.08
N THR A 48 5.95 3.27 -5.15
CA THR A 48 4.84 3.16 -6.10
C THR A 48 5.12 3.85 -7.44
N GLY A 49 6.32 4.45 -7.60
CA GLY A 49 6.72 5.17 -8.81
C GLY A 49 5.88 6.41 -9.10
N VAL A 50 5.34 7.06 -8.04
CA VAL A 50 4.68 8.37 -8.12
C VAL A 50 5.72 9.49 -8.13
N TYR A 51 6.78 9.33 -7.33
CA TYR A 51 7.89 10.27 -7.32
C TYR A 51 9.14 9.67 -7.95
N HIS A 52 9.87 10.51 -8.70
CA HIS A 52 11.23 10.23 -9.14
C HIS A 52 12.22 10.77 -8.10
N GLN A 53 13.22 9.99 -7.77
CA GLN A 53 14.27 10.36 -6.82
C GLN A 53 15.27 11.36 -7.41
N ASP A 54 15.89 12.15 -6.53
CA ASP A 54 16.99 13.03 -6.92
C ASP A 54 18.32 12.24 -7.01
N SER A 55 18.50 11.23 -6.16
CA SER A 55 19.58 10.25 -6.23
C SER A 55 19.22 8.95 -5.51
N GLY A 56 20.03 7.91 -5.71
CA GLY A 56 19.78 6.58 -5.18
C GLY A 56 18.94 5.72 -6.12
N SER A 57 18.42 4.60 -5.63
CA SER A 57 17.65 3.66 -6.45
C SER A 57 16.51 3.01 -5.66
N VAL A 58 15.45 2.66 -6.39
CA VAL A 58 14.30 1.88 -5.90
C VAL A 58 14.04 0.74 -6.86
N THR A 59 14.14 -0.50 -6.38
CA THR A 59 13.97 -1.68 -7.22
C THR A 59 13.06 -2.72 -6.57
N PHE A 60 12.37 -3.47 -7.42
CA PHE A 60 11.58 -4.66 -7.09
C PHE A 60 12.17 -5.84 -7.84
N ASP A 61 12.71 -6.82 -7.11
CA ASP A 61 13.44 -7.96 -7.69
C ASP A 61 14.55 -7.52 -8.64
N GLY A 62 15.29 -6.46 -8.29
CA GLY A 62 16.36 -5.89 -9.09
C GLY A 62 15.91 -5.03 -10.27
N GLN A 63 14.61 -4.89 -10.52
CA GLN A 63 14.07 -4.06 -11.59
C GLN A 63 13.63 -2.68 -11.06
N PRO A 64 14.00 -1.56 -11.70
CA PRO A 64 13.57 -0.23 -11.28
C PRO A 64 12.06 -0.07 -11.43
N VAL A 65 11.44 0.66 -10.48
CA VAL A 65 9.99 0.92 -10.52
C VAL A 65 9.62 2.11 -11.38
N TRP A 66 10.54 3.08 -11.52
CA TRP A 66 10.28 4.30 -12.29
C TRP A 66 10.04 3.98 -13.76
N GLU A 67 8.92 4.49 -14.31
CA GLU A 67 8.47 4.27 -15.69
C GLU A 67 8.44 2.79 -16.14
N ASN A 68 8.29 1.86 -15.20
CA ASN A 68 8.22 0.42 -15.46
C ASN A 68 6.82 -0.13 -15.22
N ALA A 69 6.00 -0.17 -16.27
CA ALA A 69 4.63 -0.68 -16.20
C ALA A 69 4.56 -2.15 -15.74
N GLY A 70 5.52 -2.97 -16.12
CA GLY A 70 5.59 -4.39 -15.71
C GLY A 70 5.78 -4.56 -14.21
N VAL A 71 6.63 -3.74 -13.60
CA VAL A 71 6.81 -3.72 -12.15
C VAL A 71 5.57 -3.15 -11.47
N LYS A 72 5.05 -2.01 -11.96
CA LYS A 72 3.86 -1.35 -11.37
C LYS A 72 2.61 -2.24 -11.40
N ALA A 73 2.44 -3.06 -12.42
CA ALA A 73 1.32 -4.01 -12.51
C ALA A 73 1.35 -5.11 -11.42
N ARG A 74 2.48 -5.28 -10.74
CA ARG A 74 2.67 -6.24 -9.63
C ARG A 74 2.48 -5.60 -8.24
N ILE A 75 2.31 -4.27 -8.19
CA ILE A 75 2.20 -3.48 -6.97
C ILE A 75 0.77 -3.00 -6.80
N ALA A 76 0.13 -3.32 -5.67
CA ALA A 76 -1.04 -2.61 -5.23
C ALA A 76 -0.65 -1.64 -4.11
N SER A 77 -1.28 -0.47 -4.09
CA SER A 77 -1.05 0.50 -3.02
C SER A 77 -2.34 1.08 -2.49
N ILE A 78 -2.37 1.30 -1.18
CA ILE A 78 -3.44 2.05 -0.51
C ILE A 78 -2.77 3.25 0.15
N PRO A 79 -2.83 4.43 -0.48
CA PRO A 79 -2.36 5.68 0.10
C PRO A 79 -3.32 6.15 1.19
N ASP A 80 -2.88 7.07 2.04
CA ASP A 80 -3.75 7.69 3.04
C ASP A 80 -4.92 8.43 2.38
N ASP A 81 -4.64 9.22 1.31
CA ASP A 81 -5.66 9.80 0.43
C ASP A 81 -5.85 8.93 -0.82
N TRP A 82 -6.83 8.03 -0.77
CA TRP A 82 -7.13 7.14 -1.88
C TRP A 82 -7.92 7.84 -2.99
N PHE A 83 -7.47 7.66 -4.24
CA PHE A 83 -8.11 8.22 -5.43
C PHE A 83 -9.27 7.34 -5.93
N TYR A 84 -10.39 7.98 -6.24
CA TYR A 84 -11.54 7.38 -6.93
C TYR A 84 -12.22 8.41 -7.83
N PHE A 85 -12.92 7.95 -8.86
CA PHE A 85 -13.69 8.86 -9.71
C PHE A 85 -14.90 9.43 -8.97
N MET A 86 -15.20 10.71 -9.14
CA MET A 86 -16.17 11.44 -8.32
C MET A 86 -17.57 10.82 -8.20
N GLN A 87 -18.05 10.16 -9.27
CA GLN A 87 -19.38 9.55 -9.29
C GLN A 87 -19.31 8.01 -9.23
N ALA A 88 -18.11 7.44 -9.19
CA ALA A 88 -17.94 6.00 -9.21
C ALA A 88 -18.45 5.33 -7.93
N GLY A 89 -19.16 4.24 -8.10
CA GLY A 89 -19.35 3.22 -7.09
C GLY A 89 -18.22 2.19 -7.12
N LEU A 90 -18.28 1.23 -6.19
CA LEU A 90 -17.25 0.20 -6.09
C LEU A 90 -17.14 -0.64 -7.38
N ARG A 91 -18.27 -0.96 -8.03
CA ARG A 91 -18.26 -1.72 -9.30
C ARG A 91 -17.62 -0.96 -10.47
N ASP A 92 -17.72 0.36 -10.48
CA ASP A 92 -17.07 1.16 -11.52
C ASP A 92 -15.55 1.15 -11.32
N MET A 93 -15.10 1.30 -10.08
CA MET A 93 -13.69 1.17 -9.73
C MET A 93 -13.17 -0.25 -9.99
N MET A 94 -13.96 -1.29 -9.72
CA MET A 94 -13.59 -2.67 -10.04
C MET A 94 -13.33 -2.86 -11.55
N ARG A 95 -14.22 -2.33 -12.41
CA ARG A 95 -13.99 -2.39 -13.87
C ARG A 95 -12.70 -1.67 -14.28
N PHE A 96 -12.43 -0.52 -13.68
CA PHE A 96 -11.20 0.23 -13.91
C PHE A 96 -9.96 -0.56 -13.48
N TYR A 97 -9.95 -1.12 -12.24
CA TYR A 97 -8.84 -1.93 -11.75
C TYR A 97 -8.61 -3.18 -12.59
N ARG A 98 -9.69 -3.87 -13.00
CA ARG A 98 -9.61 -5.03 -13.90
C ARG A 98 -8.95 -4.69 -15.24
N GLY A 99 -9.15 -3.46 -15.75
CA GLY A 99 -8.49 -2.99 -16.97
C GLY A 99 -7.01 -2.67 -16.81
N LEU A 100 -6.56 -2.36 -15.59
CA LEU A 100 -5.18 -1.98 -15.28
C LEU A 100 -4.32 -3.14 -14.79
N TYR A 101 -4.91 -4.07 -14.02
CA TYR A 101 -4.19 -5.16 -13.37
C TYR A 101 -4.46 -6.48 -14.05
N PRO A 102 -3.46 -7.07 -14.76
CA PRO A 102 -3.67 -8.31 -15.53
C PRO A 102 -4.08 -9.52 -14.69
N LYS A 103 -3.71 -9.53 -13.40
CA LYS A 103 -4.03 -10.60 -12.45
C LYS A 103 -5.32 -10.35 -11.66
N PHE A 104 -6.13 -9.35 -12.02
CA PHE A 104 -7.33 -9.01 -11.25
C PHE A 104 -8.29 -10.21 -11.15
N ASP A 105 -8.58 -10.63 -9.93
CA ASP A 105 -9.46 -11.77 -9.63
C ASP A 105 -10.89 -11.29 -9.35
N GLN A 106 -11.77 -11.49 -10.33
CA GLN A 106 -13.18 -11.12 -10.22
C GLN A 106 -13.95 -12.09 -9.29
N GLU A 107 -13.59 -13.35 -9.21
CA GLU A 107 -14.23 -14.30 -8.30
C GLU A 107 -13.94 -13.92 -6.85
N ARG A 108 -12.70 -13.55 -6.56
CA ARG A 108 -12.30 -13.02 -5.25
C ARG A 108 -13.08 -11.72 -4.92
N PHE A 109 -13.30 -10.85 -5.90
CA PHE A 109 -14.10 -9.65 -5.70
C PHE A 109 -15.51 -10.01 -5.21
N GLU A 110 -16.16 -11.00 -5.83
CA GLU A 110 -17.50 -11.45 -5.40
C GLU A 110 -17.48 -12.12 -4.01
N LYS A 111 -16.44 -12.90 -3.67
CA LYS A 111 -16.28 -13.53 -2.35
C LYS A 111 -16.07 -12.50 -1.24
N LEU A 112 -15.29 -11.46 -1.47
CA LEU A 112 -15.01 -10.41 -0.48
C LEU A 112 -16.23 -9.52 -0.17
N ARG A 113 -17.31 -9.61 -0.93
CA ARG A 113 -18.58 -8.93 -0.64
C ARG A 113 -19.11 -9.25 0.76
N GLU A 114 -18.98 -10.49 1.20
CA GLU A 114 -19.45 -10.93 2.53
C GLU A 114 -18.62 -10.31 3.65
N VAL A 115 -17.33 -10.07 3.39
CA VAL A 115 -16.43 -9.49 4.38
C VAL A 115 -16.64 -7.98 4.54
N PHE A 116 -16.66 -7.25 3.42
CA PHE A 116 -16.72 -5.79 3.47
C PHE A 116 -18.15 -5.23 3.55
N ALA A 117 -19.15 -5.98 3.07
CA ALA A 117 -20.58 -5.67 3.18
C ALA A 117 -20.97 -4.22 2.79
N LEU A 118 -20.29 -3.65 1.77
CA LEU A 118 -20.52 -2.29 1.28
C LEU A 118 -21.61 -2.27 0.19
N ASP A 119 -22.37 -1.17 0.11
CA ASP A 119 -23.25 -0.91 -1.03
C ASP A 119 -22.42 -0.54 -2.27
N GLU A 120 -22.26 -1.50 -3.18
CA GLU A 120 -21.41 -1.38 -4.37
C GLU A 120 -21.89 -0.33 -5.38
N LYS A 121 -23.18 0.09 -5.31
CA LYS A 121 -23.77 1.09 -6.20
C LYS A 121 -23.64 2.51 -5.64
N ARG A 122 -23.45 2.63 -4.32
CA ARG A 122 -23.31 3.93 -3.67
C ARG A 122 -22.03 4.61 -4.14
N PRO A 123 -22.08 5.90 -4.56
CA PRO A 123 -20.87 6.64 -4.90
C PRO A 123 -19.88 6.68 -3.73
N LEU A 124 -18.62 6.34 -3.98
CA LEU A 124 -17.58 6.23 -2.95
C LEU A 124 -17.42 7.53 -2.15
N ARG A 125 -17.53 8.70 -2.79
CA ARG A 125 -17.48 10.00 -2.12
C ARG A 125 -18.56 10.22 -1.05
N ARG A 126 -19.66 9.47 -1.10
CA ARG A 126 -20.75 9.51 -0.11
C ARG A 126 -20.58 8.50 1.02
N MET A 127 -19.56 7.67 0.96
CA MET A 127 -19.18 6.73 2.00
C MET A 127 -18.37 7.44 3.09
N SER A 128 -18.40 6.91 4.32
CA SER A 128 -17.49 7.37 5.37
C SER A 128 -16.03 7.07 4.99
N LYS A 129 -15.05 7.76 5.60
CA LYS A 129 -13.62 7.47 5.38
C LYS A 129 -13.27 6.00 5.62
N GLY A 130 -13.80 5.40 6.69
CA GLY A 130 -13.62 3.97 6.96
C GLY A 130 -14.21 3.07 5.88
N GLN A 131 -15.40 3.39 5.34
CA GLN A 131 -15.98 2.65 4.22
C GLN A 131 -15.18 2.81 2.92
N GLN A 132 -14.68 4.02 2.65
CA GLN A 132 -13.79 4.26 1.50
C GLN A 132 -12.50 3.44 1.63
N LYS A 133 -11.91 3.36 2.81
CA LYS A 133 -10.72 2.55 3.08
C LYS A 133 -11.01 1.05 2.92
N GLN A 134 -12.18 0.57 3.37
CA GLN A 134 -12.64 -0.80 3.10
C GLN A 134 -12.76 -1.08 1.59
N ALA A 135 -13.33 -0.15 0.83
CA ALA A 135 -13.43 -0.27 -0.62
C ALA A 135 -12.05 -0.32 -1.30
N ALA A 136 -11.08 0.47 -0.81
CA ALA A 136 -9.71 0.46 -1.28
C ALA A 136 -9.04 -0.90 -1.03
N PHE A 137 -9.20 -1.49 0.17
CA PHE A 137 -8.72 -2.84 0.48
C PHE A 137 -9.36 -3.89 -0.40
N TRP A 138 -10.69 -3.85 -0.55
CA TRP A 138 -11.42 -4.79 -1.39
C TRP A 138 -10.85 -4.82 -2.81
N LEU A 139 -10.66 -3.67 -3.42
CA LEU A 139 -10.11 -3.57 -4.78
C LEU A 139 -8.63 -3.97 -4.83
N ALA A 140 -7.81 -3.49 -3.91
CA ALA A 140 -6.37 -3.76 -3.90
C ALA A 140 -6.07 -5.26 -3.75
N LEU A 141 -6.76 -5.96 -2.84
CA LEU A 141 -6.59 -7.41 -2.64
C LEU A 141 -7.02 -8.23 -3.88
N CYS A 142 -8.02 -7.74 -4.63
CA CYS A 142 -8.46 -8.40 -5.88
C CYS A 142 -7.47 -8.22 -7.04
N THR A 143 -6.52 -7.27 -6.97
CA THR A 143 -5.47 -7.16 -8.00
C THR A 143 -4.46 -8.30 -7.95
N MET A 144 -4.53 -9.15 -6.92
CA MET A 144 -3.62 -10.28 -6.68
C MET A 144 -2.16 -9.85 -6.73
N PRO A 145 -1.76 -8.83 -5.94
CA PRO A 145 -0.46 -8.19 -6.05
C PRO A 145 0.66 -9.10 -5.53
N ASP A 146 1.86 -8.95 -6.11
CA ASP A 146 3.08 -9.54 -5.54
C ASP A 146 3.62 -8.66 -4.39
N TYR A 147 3.32 -7.34 -4.45
CA TYR A 147 3.73 -6.33 -3.47
C TYR A 147 2.54 -5.46 -3.06
N LEU A 148 2.32 -5.32 -1.76
CA LEU A 148 1.26 -4.49 -1.19
C LEU A 148 1.88 -3.36 -0.35
N ILE A 149 1.66 -2.11 -0.79
CA ILE A 149 2.23 -0.91 -0.16
C ILE A 149 1.10 -0.13 0.51
N LEU A 150 1.19 0.03 1.84
CA LEU A 150 0.11 0.56 2.66
C LEU A 150 0.58 1.78 3.45
N ASP A 151 -0.10 2.92 3.28
CA ASP A 151 0.18 4.15 4.02
C ASP A 151 -0.91 4.40 5.06
N GLU A 152 -0.58 4.26 6.35
CA GLU A 152 -1.49 4.38 7.50
C GLU A 152 -2.83 3.62 7.28
N PRO A 153 -2.79 2.31 6.94
CA PRO A 153 -3.93 1.62 6.33
C PRO A 153 -5.10 1.37 7.28
N VAL A 154 -4.86 1.28 8.57
CA VAL A 154 -5.87 0.90 9.56
C VAL A 154 -6.52 2.10 10.26
N ASP A 155 -6.04 3.31 9.97
CA ASP A 155 -6.63 4.53 10.49
C ASP A 155 -8.07 4.69 10.03
N GLY A 156 -8.98 4.94 10.98
CA GLY A 156 -10.41 5.11 10.70
C GLY A 156 -11.20 3.81 10.48
N LEU A 157 -10.57 2.64 10.58
CA LEU A 157 -11.26 1.36 10.64
C LEU A 157 -11.64 1.01 12.08
N ASP A 158 -12.83 0.44 12.25
CA ASP A 158 -13.22 -0.14 13.54
C ASP A 158 -12.38 -1.40 13.86
N PRO A 159 -12.31 -1.81 15.14
CA PRO A 159 -11.44 -2.93 15.55
C PRO A 159 -11.79 -4.28 14.90
N VAL A 160 -13.04 -4.51 14.53
CA VAL A 160 -13.45 -5.77 13.88
C VAL A 160 -12.95 -5.78 12.44
N MET A 161 -13.22 -4.71 11.70
CA MET A 161 -12.76 -4.57 10.31
C MET A 161 -11.24 -4.57 10.21
N ARG A 162 -10.54 -3.92 11.15
CA ARG A 162 -9.07 -3.95 11.22
C ARG A 162 -8.55 -5.38 11.28
N ARG A 163 -9.10 -6.22 12.16
CA ARG A 163 -8.72 -7.65 12.28
C ARG A 163 -9.01 -8.44 11.00
N GLN A 164 -10.17 -8.20 10.37
CA GLN A 164 -10.54 -8.87 9.13
C GLN A 164 -9.58 -8.52 7.98
N VAL A 165 -9.24 -7.25 7.83
CA VAL A 165 -8.28 -6.79 6.82
C VAL A 165 -6.90 -7.42 7.03
N TRP A 166 -6.39 -7.41 8.26
CA TRP A 166 -5.11 -8.07 8.58
C TRP A 166 -5.14 -9.57 8.32
N SER A 167 -6.24 -10.25 8.66
CA SER A 167 -6.41 -11.69 8.35
C SER A 167 -6.31 -11.96 6.86
N LEU A 168 -6.95 -11.16 6.01
CA LEU A 168 -6.88 -11.30 4.55
C LEU A 168 -5.46 -11.03 4.01
N ILE A 169 -4.77 -10.01 4.53
CA ILE A 169 -3.39 -9.70 4.15
C ILE A 169 -2.44 -10.84 4.53
N LEU A 170 -2.52 -11.31 5.78
CA LEU A 170 -1.67 -12.39 6.26
C LEU A 170 -1.93 -13.72 5.55
N GLN A 171 -3.18 -13.97 5.15
CA GLN A 171 -3.50 -15.10 4.27
C GLN A 171 -2.79 -14.98 2.92
N ASP A 172 -2.81 -13.81 2.28
CA ASP A 172 -2.09 -13.57 1.01
C ASP A 172 -0.58 -13.71 1.17
N VAL A 173 -0.02 -13.31 2.31
CA VAL A 173 1.41 -13.51 2.63
C VAL A 173 1.71 -15.00 2.72
N ALA A 174 0.90 -15.75 3.48
CA ALA A 174 1.13 -17.19 3.73
C ALA A 174 0.92 -18.04 2.48
N GLU A 175 -0.17 -17.80 1.72
CA GLU A 175 -0.56 -18.66 0.60
C GLU A 175 0.14 -18.29 -0.72
N ARG A 176 0.44 -17.00 -0.92
CA ARG A 176 0.92 -16.47 -2.19
C ARG A 176 2.32 -15.85 -2.14
N GLY A 177 2.88 -15.70 -0.94
CA GLY A 177 4.17 -15.03 -0.77
C GLY A 177 4.11 -13.53 -1.08
N THR A 178 2.93 -12.89 -0.91
CA THR A 178 2.79 -11.45 -1.08
C THR A 178 3.71 -10.71 -0.10
N THR A 179 4.48 -9.76 -0.59
CA THR A 179 5.36 -8.93 0.23
C THR A 179 4.62 -7.67 0.63
N VAL A 180 4.57 -7.35 1.91
CA VAL A 180 3.82 -6.20 2.42
C VAL A 180 4.76 -5.19 3.07
N LEU A 181 4.61 -3.92 2.70
CA LEU A 181 5.21 -2.80 3.40
C LEU A 181 4.08 -1.89 3.92
N VAL A 182 4.06 -1.67 5.22
CA VAL A 182 3.03 -0.87 5.88
C VAL A 182 3.67 0.25 6.69
N SER A 183 3.20 1.49 6.50
CA SER A 183 3.59 2.60 7.36
C SER A 183 2.62 2.76 8.53
N SER A 184 3.15 3.14 9.70
CA SER A 184 2.34 3.60 10.84
C SER A 184 3.13 4.62 11.67
N HIS A 185 2.42 5.50 12.35
CA HIS A 185 2.99 6.34 13.40
C HIS A 185 2.91 5.68 14.78
N ASN A 186 2.27 4.49 14.88
CA ASN A 186 2.06 3.74 16.11
C ASN A 186 2.63 2.32 15.99
N LEU A 187 3.74 2.07 16.68
CA LEU A 187 4.41 0.77 16.68
C LEU A 187 3.50 -0.38 17.15
N ARG A 188 2.65 -0.12 18.16
CA ARG A 188 1.76 -1.14 18.73
C ARG A 188 0.78 -1.75 17.71
N GLU A 189 0.44 -1.00 16.67
CA GLU A 189 -0.47 -1.49 15.62
C GLU A 189 0.20 -2.54 14.71
N LEU A 190 1.52 -2.57 14.70
CA LEU A 190 2.31 -3.41 13.81
C LEU A 190 3.01 -4.58 14.54
N GLU A 191 3.11 -4.53 15.89
CA GLU A 191 3.82 -5.55 16.69
C GLU A 191 3.34 -6.97 16.42
N ASP A 192 2.03 -7.15 16.26
CA ASP A 192 1.41 -8.49 16.12
C ASP A 192 1.40 -9.00 14.66
N VAL A 193 1.77 -8.17 13.67
CA VAL A 193 1.59 -8.48 12.25
C VAL A 193 2.86 -8.39 11.41
N CYS A 194 3.91 -7.72 11.90
CA CYS A 194 5.14 -7.51 11.15
C CYS A 194 6.25 -8.48 11.53
N ASP A 195 6.94 -9.03 10.52
CA ASP A 195 8.16 -9.83 10.68
C ASP A 195 9.39 -8.94 10.94
N HIS A 196 9.36 -7.72 10.38
CA HIS A 196 10.44 -6.75 10.46
C HIS A 196 9.88 -5.35 10.68
N VAL A 197 10.63 -4.52 11.39
CA VAL A 197 10.28 -3.10 11.60
C VAL A 197 11.49 -2.21 11.34
N GLY A 198 11.29 -1.18 10.53
CA GLY A 198 12.22 -0.08 10.34
C GLY A 198 11.71 1.20 10.98
N VAL A 199 12.60 1.95 11.62
CA VAL A 199 12.25 3.23 12.25
C VAL A 199 12.76 4.37 11.40
N MET A 200 11.85 5.18 10.90
CA MET A 200 12.17 6.33 10.07
C MET A 200 12.15 7.63 10.85
N SER A 201 13.21 8.43 10.74
CA SER A 201 13.33 9.74 11.35
C SER A 201 14.07 10.71 10.44
N ARG A 202 13.50 11.90 10.22
CA ARG A 202 14.13 12.99 9.45
C ARG A 202 14.68 12.54 8.09
N GLY A 203 13.89 11.76 7.34
CA GLY A 203 14.24 11.27 6.01
C GLY A 203 15.27 10.14 5.97
N LYS A 204 15.63 9.56 7.10
CA LYS A 204 16.57 8.44 7.25
C LYS A 204 15.87 7.23 7.87
N LEU A 205 16.31 6.04 7.47
CA LEU A 205 15.84 4.75 7.97
C LEU A 205 17.01 3.99 8.56
#